data_ff1b658f7ce1f793a1d201416b1ecc21
#
_entry.id   ff1b658f7ce1f793a1d201416b1ecc21
#
_cell.length_a   1.000
_cell.length_b   1.000
_cell.length_c   1.000
_cell.angle_alpha   90.00
_cell.angle_beta   90.00
_cell.angle_gamma   90.00
#
_symmetry.space_group_name_H-M   'P 1'
#
loop_
_entity.id
_entity.type
_entity.pdbx_description
1 polymer ?
#
loop_
_entity_poly.entity_id
_entity_poly.type
_entity_poly.pdbx_seq_one_letter_code
_entity_poly.pdbx_strand_id
1 'polypeptide(L)'
;LFLAIDEEGGERLPLASANGYEAQQAPSQLGDADAAGSSAGKIGSYMATNGLNMNFGPTADIAYGDNADNDTYAFGSESATVGDCVAAQVSSYNSAGINSVAKSFPGKGKATTDSATGMLWMTDKLEDLEASDFVPYQKAIEAGVPAVMMGNVICQSVTGEETTPCSTSAGAVNYMRTTMGFNGLLITDDLSDASLNKVCTQDE
;
A
#
# COMPACT_ATOMS: atom_id res chain seq x y z
N LEU A 1 6.53 -3.99 20.26
CA LEU A 1 5.12 -4.21 19.95
C LEU A 1 4.69 -3.16 18.94
N PHE A 2 4.06 -3.58 17.83
CA PHE A 2 3.42 -2.67 16.86
C PHE A 2 1.97 -2.43 17.30
N LEU A 3 1.59 -1.16 17.38
CA LEU A 3 0.22 -0.71 17.56
C LEU A 3 -0.17 0.04 16.29
N ALA A 4 -0.90 -0.65 15.42
CA ALA A 4 -1.17 -0.23 14.06
C ALA A 4 -2.61 0.25 13.86
N ILE A 5 -2.78 1.14 12.88
CA ILE A 5 -4.08 1.62 12.42
C ILE A 5 -4.01 1.91 10.91
N ASP A 6 -5.15 1.99 10.25
CA ASP A 6 -5.30 2.46 8.87
C ASP A 6 -5.80 3.91 8.90
N GLU A 7 -4.88 4.87 8.77
CA GLU A 7 -5.16 6.30 8.89
C GLU A 7 -4.56 7.04 7.69
N GLU A 8 -5.35 7.23 6.62
CA GLU A 8 -4.84 7.73 5.34
C GLU A 8 -5.45 9.06 4.89
N GLY A 9 -6.53 9.49 5.51
CA GLY A 9 -7.30 10.66 5.06
C GLY A 9 -8.66 10.28 4.47
N GLY A 10 -9.44 11.28 4.09
CA GLY A 10 -10.79 11.06 3.58
C GLY A 10 -11.68 10.35 4.61
N GLU A 11 -12.25 9.22 4.22
CA GLU A 11 -13.06 8.39 5.11
C GLU A 11 -12.23 7.40 5.95
N ARG A 12 -10.96 7.18 5.61
CA ARG A 12 -10.02 6.34 6.38
C ARG A 12 -9.30 7.17 7.45
N LEU A 13 -10.07 7.68 8.41
CA LEU A 13 -9.61 8.48 9.55
C LEU A 13 -10.25 8.03 10.86
N PRO A 14 -10.16 6.74 11.24
CA PRO A 14 -10.82 6.24 12.45
C PRO A 14 -10.32 6.92 13.73
N LEU A 15 -9.03 7.21 13.84
CA LEU A 15 -8.45 7.86 15.01
C LEU A 15 -8.82 9.34 15.09
N ALA A 16 -8.70 10.08 13.98
CA ALA A 16 -9.06 11.49 13.93
C ALA A 16 -10.55 11.68 14.22
N SER A 17 -11.40 10.89 13.60
CA SER A 17 -12.86 10.93 13.80
C SER A 17 -13.26 10.65 15.24
N ALA A 18 -12.61 9.65 15.89
CA ALA A 18 -12.91 9.27 17.28
C ALA A 18 -12.47 10.31 18.32
N ASN A 19 -11.42 11.10 18.03
CA ASN A 19 -10.76 11.99 18.99
C ASN A 19 -10.86 13.48 18.66
N GLY A 20 -11.57 13.84 17.58
CA GLY A 20 -11.79 15.22 17.17
C GLY A 20 -10.55 15.92 16.62
N TYR A 21 -9.60 15.17 16.04
CA TYR A 21 -8.48 15.74 15.31
C TYR A 21 -8.96 16.34 13.95
N GLU A 22 -8.16 17.25 13.42
CA GLU A 22 -8.40 17.83 12.10
C GLU A 22 -8.43 16.75 11.02
N ALA A 23 -9.56 16.65 10.31
CA ALA A 23 -9.69 15.71 9.20
C ALA A 23 -8.71 16.05 8.08
N GLN A 24 -7.97 15.05 7.60
CA GLN A 24 -7.09 15.18 6.46
C GLN A 24 -7.82 14.75 5.18
N GLN A 25 -7.46 15.37 4.06
CA GLN A 25 -8.03 15.02 2.75
C GLN A 25 -7.61 13.61 2.32
N ALA A 26 -8.42 12.97 1.48
CA ALA A 26 -8.04 11.72 0.83
C ALA A 26 -6.80 11.93 -0.06
N PRO A 27 -5.92 10.93 -0.22
CA PRO A 27 -4.71 11.02 -1.04
C PRO A 27 -4.93 11.58 -2.43
N SER A 28 -6.01 11.19 -3.13
CA SER A 28 -6.35 11.72 -4.46
C SER A 28 -6.62 13.24 -4.52
N GLN A 29 -6.82 13.88 -3.38
CA GLN A 29 -7.11 15.32 -3.26
C GLN A 29 -5.88 16.14 -2.84
N LEU A 30 -4.76 15.48 -2.50
CA LEU A 30 -3.57 16.16 -1.98
C LEU A 30 -2.73 16.85 -3.06
N GLY A 31 -2.83 16.43 -4.31
CA GLY A 31 -2.29 17.11 -5.48
C GLY A 31 -0.77 16.99 -5.71
N ASP A 32 0.06 17.03 -4.67
CA ASP A 32 1.52 16.98 -4.77
C ASP A 32 2.21 16.42 -3.52
N ALA A 33 3.54 16.23 -3.62
CA ALA A 33 4.36 15.67 -2.57
C ALA A 33 4.40 16.53 -1.28
N ASP A 34 4.36 17.86 -1.40
CA ASP A 34 4.40 18.76 -0.24
C ASP A 34 3.11 18.64 0.57
N ALA A 35 1.96 18.62 -0.11
CA ALA A 35 0.66 18.41 0.53
C ALA A 35 0.56 16.99 1.16
N ALA A 36 1.04 15.97 0.44
CA ALA A 36 1.09 14.59 0.93
C ALA A 36 1.95 14.45 2.19
N GLY A 37 3.16 15.02 2.18
CA GLY A 37 4.06 15.03 3.32
C GLY A 37 3.49 15.81 4.52
N SER A 38 2.86 16.97 4.28
CA SER A 38 2.20 17.77 5.32
C SER A 38 1.05 17.02 5.99
N SER A 39 0.20 16.35 5.22
CA SER A 39 -0.88 15.51 5.73
C SER A 39 -0.35 14.37 6.61
N ALA A 40 0.65 13.63 6.12
CA ALA A 40 1.28 12.55 6.87
C ALA A 40 1.95 13.03 8.18
N GLY A 41 2.55 14.22 8.17
CA GLY A 41 3.14 14.83 9.37
C GLY A 41 2.10 15.11 10.45
N LYS A 42 0.92 15.61 10.07
CA LYS A 42 -0.20 15.83 11.00
C LYS A 42 -0.74 14.49 11.53
N ILE A 43 -1.00 13.52 10.65
CA ILE A 43 -1.44 12.18 11.01
C ILE A 43 -0.44 11.53 11.97
N GLY A 44 0.84 11.51 11.63
CA GLY A 44 1.90 10.93 12.45
C GLY A 44 1.98 11.57 13.84
N SER A 45 1.80 12.88 13.93
CA SER A 45 1.83 13.61 15.19
C SER A 45 0.72 13.16 16.15
N TYR A 46 -0.52 13.08 15.70
CA TYR A 46 -1.59 12.64 16.59
C TYR A 46 -1.57 11.12 16.86
N MET A 47 -1.09 10.31 15.91
CA MET A 47 -0.84 8.89 16.15
C MET A 47 0.15 8.68 17.29
N ALA A 48 1.30 9.35 17.24
CA ALA A 48 2.31 9.28 18.29
C ALA A 48 1.76 9.74 19.65
N THR A 49 0.94 10.81 19.67
CA THR A 49 0.28 11.30 20.88
C THR A 49 -0.65 10.25 21.51
N ASN A 50 -1.26 9.39 20.69
CA ASN A 50 -2.15 8.32 21.14
C ASN A 50 -1.42 6.97 21.38
N GLY A 51 -0.08 6.95 21.31
CA GLY A 51 0.72 5.75 21.56
C GLY A 51 0.72 4.74 20.41
N LEU A 52 0.21 5.10 19.23
CA LEU A 52 0.32 4.29 18.01
C LEU A 52 1.69 4.48 17.38
N ASN A 53 2.24 3.44 16.77
CA ASN A 53 3.57 3.47 16.19
C ASN A 53 3.67 2.85 14.78
N MET A 54 2.54 2.46 14.18
CA MET A 54 2.51 1.93 12.82
C MET A 54 1.24 2.41 12.09
N ASN A 55 1.39 2.84 10.84
CA ASN A 55 0.28 3.19 9.96
C ASN A 55 0.24 2.26 8.75
N PHE A 56 -0.91 1.65 8.45
CA PHE A 56 -1.13 0.91 7.20
C PHE A 56 -1.41 1.88 6.04
N GLY A 57 -0.39 2.62 5.70
CA GLY A 57 -0.29 3.62 4.64
C GLY A 57 1.15 4.11 4.51
N PRO A 58 1.49 4.74 3.40
CA PRO A 58 0.64 5.19 2.29
C PRO A 58 0.19 4.08 1.35
N THR A 59 -0.95 4.30 0.68
CA THR A 59 -1.30 3.57 -0.52
C THR A 59 -0.34 3.97 -1.64
N ALA A 60 0.36 2.98 -2.21
CA ALA A 60 1.34 3.16 -3.29
C ALA A 60 0.79 2.75 -4.66
N ASP A 61 -0.50 2.49 -4.73
CA ASP A 61 -1.19 2.10 -5.95
C ASP A 61 -1.41 3.30 -6.87
N ILE A 62 -1.51 3.03 -8.18
CA ILE A 62 -1.80 4.03 -9.20
C ILE A 62 -3.30 4.00 -9.52
N ALA A 63 -3.91 5.18 -9.72
CA ALA A 63 -5.29 5.30 -10.16
C ALA A 63 -5.40 5.07 -11.68
N TYR A 64 -6.24 4.13 -12.08
CA TYR A 64 -6.51 3.84 -13.49
C TYR A 64 -7.96 4.17 -13.92
N GLY A 65 -8.81 4.61 -12.96
CA GLY A 65 -10.20 4.98 -13.23
C GLY A 65 -11.20 3.83 -13.17
N ASP A 66 -10.74 2.61 -12.93
CA ASP A 66 -11.57 1.40 -12.95
C ASP A 66 -11.95 0.89 -11.55
N ASN A 67 -11.33 1.44 -10.51
CA ASN A 67 -11.53 1.05 -9.12
C ASN A 67 -11.67 2.29 -8.22
N ALA A 68 -12.90 2.72 -7.96
CA ALA A 68 -13.19 3.95 -7.24
C ALA A 68 -12.61 3.99 -5.81
N ASP A 69 -12.56 2.86 -5.10
CA ASP A 69 -11.94 2.81 -3.77
C ASP A 69 -10.43 3.01 -3.87
N ASN A 70 -9.77 2.26 -4.75
CA ASN A 70 -8.34 2.43 -5.01
C ASN A 70 -8.02 3.86 -5.46
N ASP A 71 -8.80 4.40 -6.40
CA ASP A 71 -8.56 5.73 -6.99
C ASP A 71 -8.73 6.86 -5.96
N THR A 72 -9.57 6.67 -4.95
CA THR A 72 -9.73 7.62 -3.84
C THR A 72 -8.45 7.70 -2.98
N TYR A 73 -7.75 6.58 -2.80
CA TYR A 73 -6.57 6.50 -1.94
C TYR A 73 -5.24 6.50 -2.69
N ALA A 74 -5.27 6.43 -4.02
CA ALA A 74 -4.10 6.67 -4.87
C ALA A 74 -3.85 8.19 -5.03
N PHE A 75 -2.58 8.59 -5.08
CA PHE A 75 -2.20 10.01 -5.26
C PHE A 75 -2.38 10.54 -6.68
N GLY A 76 -2.78 9.67 -7.62
CA GLY A 76 -3.01 10.03 -9.02
C GLY A 76 -2.73 8.88 -9.98
N SER A 77 -2.68 9.20 -11.28
CA SER A 77 -2.48 8.25 -12.38
C SER A 77 -1.05 8.20 -12.93
N GLU A 78 -0.21 9.16 -12.56
CA GLU A 78 1.17 9.25 -13.04
C GLU A 78 2.13 8.63 -12.03
N SER A 79 2.80 7.54 -12.38
CA SER A 79 3.64 6.75 -11.49
C SER A 79 4.73 7.56 -10.77
N ALA A 80 5.34 8.53 -11.45
CA ALA A 80 6.35 9.41 -10.87
C ALA A 80 5.76 10.31 -9.78
N THR A 81 4.60 10.93 -10.03
CA THR A 81 3.90 11.79 -9.07
C THR A 81 3.43 11.00 -7.86
N VAL A 82 2.82 9.82 -8.09
CA VAL A 82 2.42 8.91 -7.01
C VAL A 82 3.62 8.53 -6.15
N GLY A 83 4.73 8.17 -6.80
CA GLY A 83 5.96 7.82 -6.10
C GLY A 83 6.54 8.97 -5.27
N ASP A 84 6.51 10.21 -5.77
CA ASP A 84 6.97 11.39 -5.03
C ASP A 84 6.08 11.66 -3.79
N CYS A 85 4.77 11.54 -3.93
CA CYS A 85 3.83 11.67 -2.80
C CYS A 85 4.05 10.57 -1.75
N VAL A 86 4.19 9.32 -2.19
CA VAL A 86 4.48 8.17 -1.30
C VAL A 86 5.78 8.39 -0.54
N ALA A 87 6.87 8.78 -1.22
CA ALA A 87 8.15 9.05 -0.59
C ALA A 87 8.08 10.19 0.44
N ALA A 88 7.32 11.26 0.13
CA ALA A 88 7.10 12.37 1.06
C ALA A 88 6.34 11.93 2.32
N GLN A 89 5.30 11.10 2.17
CA GLN A 89 4.59 10.54 3.32
C GLN A 89 5.48 9.63 4.17
N VAL A 90 6.24 8.73 3.54
CA VAL A 90 7.20 7.85 4.25
C VAL A 90 8.17 8.69 5.07
N SER A 91 8.76 9.73 4.48
CA SER A 91 9.71 10.62 5.16
C SER A 91 9.07 11.35 6.36
N SER A 92 7.82 11.80 6.21
CA SER A 92 7.08 12.50 7.28
C SER A 92 6.70 11.56 8.41
N TYR A 93 6.23 10.33 8.13
CA TYR A 93 5.97 9.32 9.14
C TYR A 93 7.24 8.92 9.90
N ASN A 94 8.35 8.69 9.18
CA ASN A 94 9.65 8.41 9.81
C ASN A 94 10.07 9.53 10.77
N SER A 95 9.88 10.79 10.37
CA SER A 95 10.18 11.96 11.22
C SER A 95 9.30 12.05 12.47
N ALA A 96 8.05 11.55 12.38
CA ALA A 96 7.11 11.47 13.51
C ALA A 96 7.31 10.22 14.39
N GLY A 97 8.25 9.32 14.03
CA GLY A 97 8.47 8.05 14.74
C GLY A 97 7.40 6.99 14.48
N ILE A 98 6.67 7.12 13.36
CA ILE A 98 5.63 6.17 12.93
C ILE A 98 6.19 5.27 11.83
N ASN A 99 6.03 3.96 11.99
CA ASN A 99 6.36 2.99 10.95
C ASN A 99 5.27 3.00 9.88
N SER A 100 5.58 3.54 8.72
CA SER A 100 4.67 3.49 7.57
C SER A 100 4.73 2.13 6.87
N VAL A 101 3.63 1.75 6.22
CA VAL A 101 3.50 0.51 5.45
C VAL A 101 3.03 0.85 4.04
N ALA A 102 3.91 0.82 3.06
CA ALA A 102 3.50 1.02 1.66
C ALA A 102 2.64 -0.17 1.21
N LYS A 103 1.46 0.10 0.66
CA LYS A 103 0.46 -0.93 0.31
C LYS A 103 -0.24 -0.65 -1.03
N SER A 104 -0.74 -1.69 -1.71
CA SER A 104 -0.64 -3.13 -1.43
C SER A 104 0.09 -3.80 -2.61
N PHE A 105 1.38 -4.13 -2.43
CA PHE A 105 2.19 -4.72 -3.52
C PHE A 105 1.54 -5.99 -4.09
N PRO A 106 1.44 -6.17 -5.41
CA PRO A 106 2.07 -5.45 -6.52
C PRO A 106 1.30 -4.21 -7.02
N GLY A 107 0.26 -3.79 -6.35
CA GLY A 107 -0.69 -2.75 -6.71
C GLY A 107 -2.06 -3.31 -7.02
N LYS A 108 -3.11 -2.54 -6.74
CA LYS A 108 -4.51 -2.94 -6.99
C LYS A 108 -5.14 -2.20 -8.18
N GLY A 109 -4.48 -1.14 -8.68
CA GLY A 109 -5.07 -0.22 -9.65
C GLY A 109 -5.49 -0.86 -10.97
N LYS A 110 -4.63 -1.71 -11.57
CA LYS A 110 -4.92 -2.47 -12.80
C LYS A 110 -5.61 -3.80 -12.58
N ALA A 111 -5.69 -4.26 -11.33
CA ALA A 111 -6.21 -5.58 -11.04
C ALA A 111 -7.70 -5.67 -11.37
N THR A 112 -8.09 -6.75 -11.99
CA THR A 112 -9.50 -7.07 -12.28
C THR A 112 -10.03 -8.11 -11.32
N THR A 113 -11.30 -7.98 -10.92
CA THR A 113 -11.94 -8.92 -10.00
C THR A 113 -12.43 -10.15 -10.75
N ASP A 114 -11.95 -11.33 -10.39
CA ASP A 114 -12.52 -12.58 -10.87
C ASP A 114 -13.92 -12.80 -10.28
N SER A 115 -14.91 -13.01 -11.14
CA SER A 115 -16.33 -13.10 -10.75
C SER A 115 -16.66 -14.36 -9.93
N ALA A 116 -15.87 -15.41 -10.02
CA ALA A 116 -16.12 -16.67 -9.32
C ALA A 116 -15.54 -16.67 -7.91
N THR A 117 -14.36 -16.14 -7.75
CA THR A 117 -13.64 -16.12 -6.47
C THR A 117 -13.72 -14.78 -5.74
N GLY A 118 -13.87 -13.68 -6.46
CA GLY A 118 -13.74 -12.32 -5.92
C GLY A 118 -12.28 -11.87 -5.78
N MET A 119 -11.31 -12.73 -6.14
CA MET A 119 -9.89 -12.39 -6.10
C MET A 119 -9.54 -11.34 -7.15
N LEU A 120 -8.57 -10.51 -6.79
CA LEU A 120 -7.95 -9.57 -7.72
C LEU A 120 -6.88 -10.29 -8.55
N TRP A 121 -6.94 -10.08 -9.85
CA TRP A 121 -5.99 -10.63 -10.83
C TRP A 121 -5.31 -9.50 -11.60
N MET A 122 -3.98 -9.57 -11.65
CA MET A 122 -3.14 -8.71 -12.46
C MET A 122 -2.42 -9.56 -13.50
N THR A 123 -2.67 -9.28 -14.77
CA THR A 123 -2.17 -10.09 -15.92
C THR A 123 -1.08 -9.38 -16.71
N ASP A 124 -0.66 -8.21 -16.27
CA ASP A 124 0.36 -7.41 -16.92
C ASP A 124 1.72 -8.12 -16.89
N LYS A 125 2.55 -7.82 -17.89
CA LYS A 125 3.91 -8.31 -17.92
C LYS A 125 4.75 -7.62 -16.85
N LEU A 126 5.75 -8.33 -16.34
CA LEU A 126 6.64 -7.81 -15.31
C LEU A 126 7.31 -6.49 -15.73
N GLU A 127 7.77 -6.42 -16.99
CA GLU A 127 8.42 -5.22 -17.54
C GLU A 127 7.53 -3.97 -17.54
N ASP A 128 6.22 -4.16 -17.77
CA ASP A 128 5.23 -3.07 -17.76
C ASP A 128 4.94 -2.61 -16.31
N LEU A 129 4.89 -3.54 -15.37
CA LEU A 129 4.71 -3.25 -13.94
C LEU A 129 5.94 -2.53 -13.35
N GLU A 130 7.14 -2.98 -13.71
CA GLU A 130 8.39 -2.32 -13.30
C GLU A 130 8.49 -0.88 -13.81
N ALA A 131 7.96 -0.63 -15.01
CA ALA A 131 7.94 0.71 -15.61
C ALA A 131 6.85 1.64 -15.04
N SER A 132 5.85 1.10 -14.33
CA SER A 132 4.70 1.87 -13.83
C SER A 132 4.38 1.60 -12.36
N ASP A 133 3.71 0.49 -12.08
CA ASP A 133 3.10 0.20 -10.77
C ASP A 133 4.14 0.00 -9.66
N PHE A 134 5.37 -0.41 -10.00
CA PHE A 134 6.43 -0.61 -9.01
C PHE A 134 7.25 0.65 -8.72
N VAL A 135 7.12 1.69 -9.53
CA VAL A 135 7.83 2.96 -9.31
C VAL A 135 7.50 3.57 -7.94
N PRO A 136 6.23 3.66 -7.49
CA PRO A 136 5.92 4.17 -6.15
C PRO A 136 6.55 3.34 -5.01
N TYR A 137 6.60 2.01 -5.15
CA TYR A 137 7.24 1.14 -4.16
C TYR A 137 8.75 1.33 -4.14
N GLN A 138 9.40 1.48 -5.31
CA GLN A 138 10.82 1.76 -5.37
C GLN A 138 11.14 3.08 -4.67
N LYS A 139 10.35 4.13 -4.91
CA LYS A 139 10.51 5.43 -4.22
C LYS A 139 10.23 5.35 -2.72
N ALA A 140 9.27 4.52 -2.29
CA ALA A 140 9.06 4.24 -0.87
C ALA A 140 10.29 3.59 -0.22
N ILE A 141 10.89 2.61 -0.90
CA ILE A 141 12.11 1.93 -0.45
C ILE A 141 13.29 2.91 -0.34
N GLU A 142 13.48 3.74 -1.36
CA GLU A 142 14.52 4.78 -1.38
C GLU A 142 14.32 5.83 -0.25
N ALA A 143 13.06 6.14 0.09
CA ALA A 143 12.70 7.00 1.22
C ALA A 143 12.82 6.32 2.59
N GLY A 144 13.18 5.04 2.63
CA GLY A 144 13.38 4.27 3.87
C GLY A 144 12.08 3.80 4.51
N VAL A 145 11.12 3.33 3.70
CA VAL A 145 9.89 2.72 4.24
C VAL A 145 10.24 1.51 5.11
N PRO A 146 9.75 1.43 6.36
CA PRO A 146 10.08 0.32 7.24
C PRO A 146 9.33 -0.98 6.91
N ALA A 147 8.17 -0.89 6.27
CA ALA A 147 7.35 -2.06 5.93
C ALA A 147 6.65 -1.92 4.58
N VAL A 148 6.39 -3.06 3.93
CA VAL A 148 5.56 -3.17 2.73
C VAL A 148 4.49 -4.23 2.97
N MET A 149 3.24 -3.94 2.60
CA MET A 149 2.14 -4.88 2.63
C MET A 149 2.04 -5.61 1.30
N MET A 150 2.05 -6.94 1.36
CA MET A 150 1.86 -7.84 0.23
C MET A 150 0.37 -8.06 0.03
N GLY A 151 -0.16 -7.62 -1.12
CA GLY A 151 -1.59 -7.62 -1.41
C GLY A 151 -2.16 -9.01 -1.72
N ASN A 152 -3.45 -9.18 -1.44
CA ASN A 152 -4.24 -10.34 -1.88
C ASN A 152 -4.56 -10.21 -3.38
N VAL A 153 -3.52 -10.19 -4.21
CA VAL A 153 -3.58 -10.05 -5.66
C VAL A 153 -2.81 -11.18 -6.31
N ILE A 154 -3.43 -11.90 -7.23
CA ILE A 154 -2.76 -12.91 -8.04
C ILE A 154 -2.06 -12.20 -9.19
N CYS A 155 -0.74 -12.33 -9.26
CA CYS A 155 0.10 -11.73 -10.29
C CYS A 155 1.20 -12.71 -10.70
N GLN A 156 0.91 -13.55 -11.71
CA GLN A 156 1.82 -14.62 -12.13
C GLN A 156 3.20 -14.10 -12.56
N SER A 157 3.27 -12.92 -13.17
CA SER A 157 4.55 -12.33 -13.57
C SER A 157 5.48 -12.01 -12.41
N VAL A 158 4.94 -11.85 -11.19
CA VAL A 158 5.69 -11.62 -9.94
C VAL A 158 5.89 -12.92 -9.15
N THR A 159 4.80 -13.70 -8.98
CA THR A 159 4.82 -14.91 -8.15
C THR A 159 5.50 -16.09 -8.83
N GLY A 160 5.45 -16.14 -10.17
CA GLY A 160 5.80 -17.33 -10.97
C GLY A 160 4.73 -18.43 -10.93
N GLU A 161 3.62 -18.22 -10.23
CA GLU A 161 2.56 -19.18 -9.97
C GLU A 161 1.21 -18.66 -10.48
N GLU A 162 0.38 -19.55 -11.06
CA GLU A 162 -0.85 -19.15 -11.75
C GLU A 162 -1.95 -18.66 -10.79
N THR A 163 -2.02 -19.16 -9.58
CA THR A 163 -3.16 -18.95 -8.68
C THR A 163 -2.78 -18.49 -7.28
N THR A 164 -1.49 -18.29 -7.01
CA THR A 164 -1.02 -17.89 -5.68
C THR A 164 -1.00 -16.37 -5.53
N PRO A 165 -1.72 -15.81 -4.55
CA PRO A 165 -1.69 -14.38 -4.26
C PRO A 165 -0.30 -13.92 -3.78
N CYS A 166 0.06 -12.69 -4.05
CA CYS A 166 1.35 -12.13 -3.61
C CYS A 166 1.51 -12.15 -2.09
N SER A 167 0.41 -12.04 -1.33
CA SER A 167 0.43 -12.10 0.15
C SER A 167 0.92 -13.44 0.71
N THR A 168 0.77 -14.54 -0.05
CA THR A 168 1.16 -15.90 0.38
C THR A 168 2.25 -16.53 -0.49
N SER A 169 2.80 -15.77 -1.45
CA SER A 169 3.77 -16.29 -2.43
C SER A 169 5.23 -16.11 -1.98
N ALA A 170 5.96 -17.21 -1.92
CA ALA A 170 7.41 -17.17 -1.75
C ALA A 170 8.11 -16.48 -2.94
N GLY A 171 7.57 -16.58 -4.16
CA GLY A 171 8.06 -15.88 -5.36
C GLY A 171 7.98 -14.37 -5.19
N ALA A 172 6.84 -13.85 -4.73
CA ALA A 172 6.65 -12.43 -4.48
C ALA A 172 7.57 -11.90 -3.37
N VAL A 173 7.74 -12.66 -2.28
CA VAL A 173 8.71 -12.33 -1.22
C VAL A 173 10.12 -12.27 -1.77
N ASN A 174 10.52 -13.26 -2.57
CA ASN A 174 11.84 -13.30 -3.20
C ASN A 174 12.04 -12.11 -4.15
N TYR A 175 11.04 -11.75 -4.95
CA TYR A 175 11.09 -10.57 -5.83
C TYR A 175 11.36 -9.29 -5.02
N MET A 176 10.60 -9.06 -3.95
CA MET A 176 10.81 -7.91 -3.07
C MET A 176 12.21 -7.88 -2.47
N ARG A 177 12.75 -9.03 -2.05
CA ARG A 177 14.08 -9.13 -1.41
C ARG A 177 15.22 -8.96 -2.40
N THR A 178 15.15 -9.63 -3.56
CA THR A 178 16.30 -9.74 -4.48
C THR A 178 16.27 -8.70 -5.59
N THR A 179 15.09 -8.39 -6.13
CA THR A 179 14.93 -7.46 -7.26
C THR A 179 14.69 -6.05 -6.79
N MET A 180 13.71 -5.84 -5.89
CA MET A 180 13.42 -4.54 -5.31
C MET A 180 14.45 -4.12 -4.24
N GLY A 181 15.25 -5.05 -3.71
CA GLY A 181 16.25 -4.79 -2.68
C GLY A 181 15.68 -4.43 -1.30
N PHE A 182 14.41 -4.72 -1.05
CA PHE A 182 13.75 -4.37 0.20
C PHE A 182 14.13 -5.32 1.33
N ASN A 183 14.69 -4.79 2.41
CA ASN A 183 15.13 -5.57 3.58
C ASN A 183 14.29 -5.30 4.84
N GLY A 184 13.24 -4.46 4.74
CA GLY A 184 12.33 -4.16 5.85
C GLY A 184 11.31 -5.28 6.11
N LEU A 185 10.28 -4.95 6.87
CA LEU A 185 9.22 -5.88 7.22
C LEU A 185 8.28 -6.09 6.03
N LEU A 186 8.03 -7.35 5.66
CA LEU A 186 6.92 -7.72 4.78
C LEU A 186 5.77 -8.21 5.64
N ILE A 187 4.59 -7.66 5.42
CA ILE A 187 3.34 -8.08 6.08
C ILE A 187 2.34 -8.50 5.01
N THR A 188 1.43 -9.40 5.35
CA THR A 188 0.34 -9.78 4.45
C THR A 188 -0.78 -8.73 4.48
N ASP A 189 -1.56 -8.66 3.43
CA ASP A 189 -2.93 -8.10 3.49
C ASP A 189 -3.80 -8.99 4.38
N ASP A 190 -5.07 -8.66 4.58
CA ASP A 190 -5.98 -9.37 5.47
C ASP A 190 -6.15 -10.85 5.06
N LEU A 191 -5.64 -11.77 5.87
CA LEU A 191 -5.78 -13.21 5.65
C LEU A 191 -7.19 -13.73 5.91
N SER A 192 -8.07 -12.93 6.52
CA SER A 192 -9.49 -13.27 6.68
C SER A 192 -10.36 -12.92 5.48
N ASP A 193 -9.77 -12.32 4.43
CA ASP A 193 -10.48 -11.99 3.19
C ASP A 193 -11.18 -13.22 2.62
N ALA A 194 -12.50 -13.10 2.39
CA ALA A 194 -13.32 -14.20 1.89
C ALA A 194 -12.92 -14.67 0.49
N SER A 195 -12.32 -13.81 -0.33
CA SER A 195 -11.80 -14.17 -1.65
C SER A 195 -10.54 -15.03 -1.53
N LEU A 196 -9.65 -14.71 -0.59
CA LEU A 196 -8.44 -15.46 -0.33
C LEU A 196 -8.76 -16.92 0.06
N ASN A 197 -9.75 -17.13 0.94
CA ASN A 197 -10.18 -18.45 1.39
C ASN A 197 -10.76 -19.34 0.28
N LYS A 198 -10.99 -18.82 -0.93
CA LYS A 198 -11.43 -19.60 -2.10
C LYS A 198 -10.26 -20.12 -2.95
N VAL A 199 -9.07 -19.60 -2.76
CA VAL A 199 -7.88 -19.95 -3.57
C VAL A 199 -6.78 -20.60 -2.73
N CYS A 200 -6.74 -20.32 -1.42
CA CYS A 200 -5.83 -21.00 -0.49
C CYS A 200 -6.50 -21.13 0.88
N THR A 201 -6.02 -22.06 1.70
CA THR A 201 -6.47 -22.20 3.09
C THR A 201 -5.52 -21.45 4.02
N GLN A 202 -6.00 -21.09 5.23
CA GLN A 202 -5.17 -20.40 6.24
C GLN A 202 -4.00 -21.24 6.75
N ASP A 203 -4.02 -22.55 6.49
CA ASP A 203 -2.97 -23.49 6.90
C ASP A 203 -1.91 -23.70 5.80
N GLU A 204 -2.12 -23.16 4.61
CA GLU A 204 -1.17 -23.18 3.47
C GLU A 204 -0.38 -21.89 3.41
#